data_9c7ab01609d47913a53f95ceb59ea76f
#
_entry.id   9c7ab01609d47913a53f95ceb59ea76f
#
_cell.length_a   1.000
_cell.length_b   1.000
_cell.length_c   1.000
_cell.angle_alpha   90.00
_cell.angle_beta   90.00
_cell.angle_gamma   90.00
#
_symmetry.space_group_name_H-M   'P 1'
#
loop_
_entity.id
_entity.type
_entity.pdbx_description
1 polymer ?
#
loop_
_entity_poly.entity_id
_entity_poly.type
_entity_poly.pdbx_seq_one_letter_code
_entity_poly.pdbx_strand_id
1 'polypeptide(L)'
;MTELANKYQVVLNRAETGMVEKGKDFGSEYSPVVKKSNVAILCGDGISAGPAGELWYMFERELDYPVSLINISNRENLDFSGYDVLLLASGNYSKIRDTIVDFAKKGGRVVAFENAIQMFASDKSTSLSKAIATRTEELKASELKVKSDDPSLLKKFGDEDRHLLSERSAGSIYKVVVDTTNPFGFGLGREWFVMKRTQAYPFLPRGNNIGYITDNKPVAGFAGYKYQKLIKNTLVIGSEKTGNGEVIYITEDPYFRAYWKSGRALVWNTVFR
;
A
#
# COMPACT_ATOMS: atom_id res chain seq x y z
N MET A 1 4.77 -16.66 -27.29
CA MET A 1 4.32 -17.47 -26.11
C MET A 1 5.22 -18.69 -25.91
N THR A 2 5.39 -19.56 -26.91
CA THR A 2 6.22 -20.79 -26.81
C THR A 2 7.66 -20.50 -26.39
N GLU A 3 8.29 -19.48 -26.96
CA GLU A 3 9.66 -19.07 -26.60
C GLU A 3 9.77 -18.65 -25.11
N LEU A 4 8.80 -17.87 -24.63
CA LEU A 4 8.75 -17.47 -23.22
C LEU A 4 8.52 -18.68 -22.30
N ALA A 5 7.61 -19.57 -22.69
CA ALA A 5 7.37 -20.79 -21.91
C ALA A 5 8.62 -21.64 -21.82
N ASN A 6 9.33 -21.83 -22.92
CA ASN A 6 10.59 -22.58 -22.95
C ASN A 6 11.67 -21.89 -22.10
N LYS A 7 11.80 -20.56 -22.21
CA LYS A 7 12.77 -19.79 -21.44
C LYS A 7 12.55 -19.91 -19.93
N TYR A 8 11.29 -19.92 -19.49
CA TYR A 8 10.93 -19.95 -18.09
C TYR A 8 10.46 -21.32 -17.60
N GLN A 9 10.57 -22.36 -18.44
CA GLN A 9 10.17 -23.74 -18.13
C GLN A 9 8.71 -23.86 -17.65
N VAL A 10 7.82 -23.07 -18.27
CA VAL A 10 6.39 -23.07 -17.96
C VAL A 10 5.66 -23.98 -18.94
N VAL A 11 4.82 -24.88 -18.41
CA VAL A 11 3.97 -25.73 -19.24
C VAL A 11 2.82 -24.92 -19.83
N LEU A 12 2.69 -24.93 -21.16
CA LEU A 12 1.56 -24.36 -21.87
C LEU A 12 0.51 -25.44 -22.13
N ASN A 13 -0.69 -25.20 -21.65
CA ASN A 13 -1.85 -26.02 -21.97
C ASN A 13 -2.71 -25.31 -23.02
N ARG A 14 -3.13 -26.03 -24.05
CA ARG A 14 -4.05 -25.50 -25.06
C ARG A 14 -5.47 -25.53 -24.51
N ALA A 15 -6.18 -24.41 -24.56
CA ALA A 15 -7.61 -24.35 -24.38
C ALA A 15 -8.30 -24.37 -25.77
N GLU A 16 -9.25 -25.27 -25.98
CA GLU A 16 -9.97 -25.40 -27.25
C GLU A 16 -11.16 -24.44 -27.36
N THR A 17 -11.66 -23.99 -26.21
CA THR A 17 -12.77 -23.05 -26.11
C THR A 17 -12.55 -22.05 -24.97
N GLY A 18 -13.17 -20.88 -25.06
CA GLY A 18 -13.21 -19.89 -23.97
C GLY A 18 -14.26 -20.19 -22.92
N MET A 19 -15.16 -21.16 -23.18
CA MET A 19 -16.18 -21.58 -22.22
C MET A 19 -15.56 -22.53 -21.21
N VAL A 20 -15.88 -22.34 -19.92
CA VAL A 20 -15.39 -23.16 -18.82
C VAL A 20 -16.54 -23.91 -18.15
N GLU A 21 -16.27 -25.14 -17.72
CA GLU A 21 -17.29 -25.95 -17.01
C GLU A 21 -17.65 -25.37 -15.65
N LYS A 22 -16.70 -24.68 -15.02
CA LYS A 22 -16.89 -24.06 -13.71
C LYS A 22 -16.07 -22.76 -13.60
N GLY A 23 -16.74 -21.67 -13.27
CA GLY A 23 -16.12 -20.35 -13.12
C GLY A 23 -16.64 -19.36 -14.14
N LYS A 24 -15.79 -18.41 -14.54
CA LYS A 24 -16.12 -17.36 -15.54
C LYS A 24 -15.40 -17.66 -16.84
N ASP A 25 -16.11 -17.52 -17.95
CA ASP A 25 -15.58 -17.75 -19.28
C ASP A 25 -14.44 -16.77 -19.62
N PHE A 26 -13.44 -17.26 -20.34
CA PHE A 26 -12.34 -16.41 -20.83
C PHE A 26 -12.88 -15.36 -21.81
N GLY A 27 -12.48 -14.10 -21.60
CA GLY A 27 -12.93 -12.98 -22.43
C GLY A 27 -14.30 -12.40 -22.03
N SER A 28 -14.94 -12.93 -20.97
CA SER A 28 -16.10 -12.27 -20.36
C SER A 28 -15.68 -10.99 -19.63
N GLU A 29 -16.65 -10.15 -19.27
CA GLU A 29 -16.39 -8.94 -18.45
C GLU A 29 -15.71 -9.23 -17.11
N TYR A 30 -15.83 -10.47 -16.61
CA TYR A 30 -15.24 -10.95 -15.36
C TYR A 30 -13.83 -11.56 -15.55
N SER A 31 -13.40 -11.75 -16.78
CA SER A 31 -12.07 -12.28 -17.13
C SER A 31 -11.45 -11.47 -18.27
N PRO A 32 -11.18 -10.17 -18.04
CA PRO A 32 -10.66 -9.29 -19.07
C PRO A 32 -9.21 -9.64 -19.43
N VAL A 33 -8.86 -9.34 -20.67
CA VAL A 33 -7.46 -9.44 -21.12
C VAL A 33 -6.62 -8.35 -20.45
N VAL A 34 -5.47 -8.76 -19.89
CA VAL A 34 -4.50 -7.80 -19.31
C VAL A 34 -3.98 -6.89 -20.41
N LYS A 35 -4.10 -5.58 -20.20
CA LYS A 35 -3.59 -4.54 -21.13
C LYS A 35 -2.26 -3.99 -20.64
N LYS A 36 -1.44 -3.52 -21.57
CA LYS A 36 -0.26 -2.75 -21.26
C LYS A 36 -0.70 -1.41 -20.67
N SER A 37 -0.33 -1.14 -19.41
CA SER A 37 -0.67 0.10 -18.72
C SER A 37 0.42 1.15 -18.91
N ASN A 38 0.04 2.41 -19.14
CA ASN A 38 0.95 3.54 -19.07
C ASN A 38 1.11 3.96 -17.60
N VAL A 39 2.34 3.84 -17.08
CA VAL A 39 2.65 4.01 -15.67
C VAL A 39 3.49 5.26 -15.45
N ALA A 40 3.10 6.09 -14.50
CA ALA A 40 3.91 7.20 -14.03
C ALA A 40 4.31 7.03 -12.56
N ILE A 41 5.57 7.33 -12.25
CA ILE A 41 6.09 7.46 -10.89
C ILE A 41 6.26 8.96 -10.63
N LEU A 42 5.60 9.47 -9.59
CA LEU A 42 5.73 10.87 -9.23
C LEU A 42 6.98 11.10 -8.37
N CYS A 43 7.78 12.09 -8.75
CA CYS A 43 9.03 12.45 -8.08
C CYS A 43 9.18 13.98 -7.98
N GLY A 44 10.22 14.47 -7.35
CA GLY A 44 10.50 15.90 -7.20
C GLY A 44 10.38 16.39 -5.76
N ASP A 45 10.11 17.69 -5.58
CA ASP A 45 10.10 18.33 -4.26
C ASP A 45 9.08 17.72 -3.30
N GLY A 46 9.56 17.35 -2.12
CA GLY A 46 8.73 16.74 -1.08
C GLY A 46 8.53 15.23 -1.22
N ILE A 47 9.08 14.60 -2.28
CA ILE A 47 9.04 13.17 -2.50
C ILE A 47 10.39 12.55 -2.14
N SER A 48 10.36 11.43 -1.43
CA SER A 48 11.56 10.70 -1.04
C SER A 48 12.20 10.04 -2.26
N ALA A 49 13.44 10.46 -2.59
CA ALA A 49 14.15 9.98 -3.77
C ALA A 49 14.46 8.47 -3.72
N GLY A 50 14.75 7.93 -2.52
CA GLY A 50 15.00 6.49 -2.33
C GLY A 50 13.83 5.63 -2.80
N PRO A 51 12.65 5.72 -2.16
CA PRO A 51 11.46 4.97 -2.57
C PRO A 51 11.04 5.20 -4.03
N ALA A 52 11.17 6.43 -4.57
CA ALA A 52 10.90 6.69 -5.98
C ALA A 52 11.89 5.97 -6.90
N GLY A 53 13.18 5.96 -6.54
CA GLY A 53 14.23 5.26 -7.25
C GLY A 53 14.10 3.74 -7.19
N GLU A 54 13.61 3.19 -6.06
CA GLU A 54 13.33 1.77 -5.89
C GLU A 54 12.21 1.31 -6.84
N LEU A 55 11.12 2.08 -6.94
CA LEU A 55 10.05 1.81 -7.90
C LEU A 55 10.56 1.87 -9.33
N TRP A 56 11.30 2.94 -9.68
CA TRP A 56 11.91 3.07 -11.00
C TRP A 56 12.81 1.88 -11.32
N TYR A 57 13.72 1.50 -10.39
CA TYR A 57 14.63 0.37 -10.58
C TYR A 57 13.86 -0.94 -10.80
N MET A 58 12.80 -1.18 -10.04
CA MET A 58 11.96 -2.37 -10.18
C MET A 58 11.37 -2.48 -11.59
N PHE A 59 10.81 -1.39 -12.11
CA PHE A 59 10.18 -1.42 -13.43
C PHE A 59 11.20 -1.45 -14.56
N GLU A 60 12.17 -0.54 -14.56
CA GLU A 60 13.12 -0.37 -15.67
C GLU A 60 14.18 -1.47 -15.71
N ARG A 61 14.69 -1.91 -14.56
CA ARG A 61 15.85 -2.81 -14.49
C ARG A 61 15.49 -4.26 -14.23
N GLU A 62 14.44 -4.55 -13.48
CA GLU A 62 14.06 -5.92 -13.18
C GLU A 62 12.93 -6.45 -14.06
N LEU A 63 11.98 -5.58 -14.43
CA LEU A 63 10.82 -5.96 -15.23
C LEU A 63 10.99 -5.63 -16.72
N ASP A 64 11.98 -4.81 -17.08
CA ASP A 64 12.15 -4.26 -18.44
C ASP A 64 10.86 -3.62 -18.98
N TYR A 65 10.20 -2.86 -18.09
CA TYR A 65 8.93 -2.20 -18.35
C TYR A 65 9.07 -0.69 -18.26
N PRO A 66 8.79 0.06 -19.35
CA PRO A 66 8.98 1.50 -19.37
C PRO A 66 8.01 2.20 -18.44
N VAL A 67 8.52 3.15 -17.63
CA VAL A 67 7.74 4.03 -16.78
C VAL A 67 8.15 5.48 -16.97
N SER A 68 7.21 6.40 -16.79
CA SER A 68 7.51 7.83 -16.85
C SER A 68 7.81 8.36 -15.45
N LEU A 69 8.92 9.08 -15.28
CA LEU A 69 9.20 9.85 -14.07
C LEU A 69 8.62 11.26 -14.25
N ILE A 70 7.62 11.62 -13.45
CA ILE A 70 6.98 12.94 -13.53
C ILE A 70 7.43 13.78 -12.34
N ASN A 71 8.16 14.86 -12.63
CA ASN A 71 8.54 15.83 -11.60
C ASN A 71 7.36 16.75 -11.26
N ILE A 72 6.90 16.66 -10.01
CA ILE A 72 5.76 17.44 -9.51
C ILE A 72 6.14 18.81 -8.99
N SER A 73 7.40 19.25 -9.08
CA SER A 73 7.82 20.57 -8.64
C SER A 73 7.22 21.67 -9.50
N ASN A 74 7.01 21.41 -10.79
CA ASN A 74 6.27 22.31 -11.69
C ASN A 74 4.79 21.90 -11.79
N ARG A 75 3.95 22.53 -10.97
CA ARG A 75 2.54 22.15 -10.74
C ARG A 75 1.57 22.66 -11.80
N GLU A 76 1.93 23.72 -12.51
CA GLU A 76 1.02 24.44 -13.40
C GLU A 76 0.65 23.64 -14.66
N ASN A 77 1.46 22.65 -15.02
CA ASN A 77 1.30 21.86 -16.24
C ASN A 77 1.21 20.34 -15.98
N LEU A 78 0.73 19.92 -14.81
CA LEU A 78 0.57 18.51 -14.51
C LEU A 78 -0.66 17.95 -15.23
N ASP A 79 -0.44 17.15 -16.26
CA ASP A 79 -1.46 16.38 -16.95
C ASP A 79 -1.17 14.87 -16.83
N PHE A 80 -2.12 14.14 -16.27
CA PHE A 80 -2.04 12.70 -16.10
C PHE A 80 -2.95 11.93 -17.09
N SER A 81 -3.58 12.62 -18.04
CA SER A 81 -4.56 12.00 -18.96
C SER A 81 -3.99 10.88 -19.84
N GLY A 82 -2.67 10.88 -20.08
CA GLY A 82 -1.99 9.85 -20.84
C GLY A 82 -1.59 8.59 -20.04
N TYR A 83 -1.93 8.52 -18.76
CA TYR A 83 -1.55 7.42 -17.88
C TYR A 83 -2.75 6.63 -17.39
N ASP A 84 -2.52 5.35 -17.10
CA ASP A 84 -3.50 4.45 -16.49
C ASP A 84 -3.25 4.31 -14.98
N VAL A 85 -1.98 4.39 -14.57
CA VAL A 85 -1.55 4.17 -13.18
C VAL A 85 -0.57 5.24 -12.72
N LEU A 86 -0.82 5.84 -11.55
CA LEU A 86 0.11 6.71 -10.83
C LEU A 86 0.67 5.98 -9.61
N LEU A 87 1.98 5.87 -9.52
CA LEU A 87 2.70 5.36 -8.36
C LEU A 87 3.21 6.54 -7.53
N LEU A 88 2.68 6.67 -6.33
CA LEU A 88 3.02 7.72 -5.38
C LEU A 88 4.02 7.17 -4.36
N ALA A 89 5.32 7.33 -4.61
CA ALA A 89 6.36 7.00 -3.66
C ALA A 89 6.16 7.75 -2.33
N SER A 90 6.83 7.32 -1.27
CA SER A 90 6.76 7.99 0.03
C SER A 90 7.05 9.49 -0.08
N GLY A 91 6.13 10.35 0.36
CA GLY A 91 6.26 11.79 0.21
C GLY A 91 5.01 12.58 0.54
N ASN A 92 5.08 13.90 0.32
CA ASN A 92 3.98 14.84 0.55
C ASN A 92 3.36 15.33 -0.76
N TYR A 93 2.14 14.95 -1.01
CA TYR A 93 1.38 15.27 -2.22
C TYR A 93 0.26 16.30 -1.99
N SER A 94 0.21 16.94 -0.82
CA SER A 94 -0.87 17.86 -0.44
C SER A 94 -1.13 18.96 -1.48
N LYS A 95 -0.08 19.41 -2.15
CA LYS A 95 -0.15 20.52 -3.11
C LYS A 95 -0.74 20.16 -4.47
N ILE A 96 -0.76 18.88 -4.83
CA ILE A 96 -1.33 18.36 -6.10
C ILE A 96 -2.43 17.33 -5.83
N ARG A 97 -2.93 17.31 -4.59
CA ARG A 97 -3.93 16.35 -4.14
C ARG A 97 -5.13 16.28 -5.07
N ASP A 98 -5.70 17.44 -5.39
CA ASP A 98 -6.94 17.50 -6.17
C ASP A 98 -6.73 16.94 -7.58
N THR A 99 -5.59 17.21 -8.21
CA THR A 99 -5.23 16.64 -9.51
C THR A 99 -5.13 15.11 -9.45
N ILE A 100 -4.53 14.55 -8.40
CA ILE A 100 -4.42 13.09 -8.20
C ILE A 100 -5.80 12.47 -7.94
N VAL A 101 -6.61 13.11 -7.10
CA VAL A 101 -7.97 12.62 -6.79
C VAL A 101 -8.86 12.67 -8.03
N ASP A 102 -8.76 13.72 -8.83
CA ASP A 102 -9.51 13.85 -10.09
C ASP A 102 -9.08 12.82 -11.13
N PHE A 103 -7.78 12.50 -11.20
CA PHE A 103 -7.29 11.39 -12.02
C PHE A 103 -7.95 10.06 -11.60
N ALA A 104 -7.98 9.76 -10.30
CA ALA A 104 -8.65 8.55 -9.80
C ALA A 104 -10.15 8.56 -10.13
N LYS A 105 -10.85 9.68 -9.89
CA LYS A 105 -12.30 9.80 -10.20
C LYS A 105 -12.62 9.56 -11.66
N LYS A 106 -11.74 9.94 -12.59
CA LYS A 106 -11.90 9.75 -14.03
C LYS A 106 -11.63 8.31 -14.51
N GLY A 107 -11.19 7.43 -13.64
CA GLY A 107 -10.96 6.01 -13.96
C GLY A 107 -9.50 5.56 -13.81
N GLY A 108 -8.59 6.48 -13.45
CA GLY A 108 -7.19 6.16 -13.20
C GLY A 108 -7.00 5.34 -11.92
N ARG A 109 -5.90 4.64 -11.85
CA ARG A 109 -5.48 3.90 -10.65
C ARG A 109 -4.35 4.63 -9.95
N VAL A 110 -4.51 4.85 -8.65
CA VAL A 110 -3.49 5.49 -7.80
C VAL A 110 -2.99 4.47 -6.78
N VAL A 111 -1.67 4.24 -6.73
CA VAL A 111 -1.03 3.38 -5.74
C VAL A 111 -0.20 4.27 -4.81
N ALA A 112 -0.61 4.38 -3.57
CA ALA A 112 0.03 5.22 -2.57
C ALA A 112 0.86 4.37 -1.59
N PHE A 113 2.15 4.69 -1.49
CA PHE A 113 3.09 4.00 -0.60
C PHE A 113 3.44 4.84 0.62
N GLU A 114 3.52 4.22 1.78
CA GLU A 114 4.00 4.83 3.03
C GLU A 114 3.36 6.19 3.32
N ASN A 115 4.16 7.26 3.38
CA ASN A 115 3.70 8.62 3.72
C ASN A 115 2.78 9.24 2.65
N ALA A 116 2.80 8.78 1.41
CA ALA A 116 1.85 9.24 0.39
C ALA A 116 0.39 8.98 0.79
N ILE A 117 0.13 7.99 1.63
CA ILE A 117 -1.19 7.64 2.16
C ILE A 117 -1.78 8.79 3.00
N GLN A 118 -0.94 9.64 3.61
CA GLN A 118 -1.39 10.76 4.46
C GLN A 118 -2.32 11.73 3.71
N MET A 119 -2.13 11.89 2.41
CA MET A 119 -2.99 12.71 1.58
C MET A 119 -4.45 12.23 1.62
N PHE A 120 -4.65 10.90 1.57
CA PHE A 120 -5.97 10.27 1.65
C PHE A 120 -6.46 10.13 3.09
N ALA A 121 -5.56 9.87 4.04
CA ALA A 121 -5.87 9.81 5.46
C ALA A 121 -6.43 11.13 6.01
N SER A 122 -6.05 12.26 5.41
CA SER A 122 -6.52 13.60 5.76
C SER A 122 -7.80 14.00 5.01
N ASP A 123 -8.23 13.24 4.02
CA ASP A 123 -9.42 13.53 3.22
C ASP A 123 -10.67 12.89 3.83
N LYS A 124 -11.53 13.72 4.41
CA LYS A 124 -12.79 13.27 5.06
C LYS A 124 -13.74 12.49 4.13
N SER A 125 -13.56 12.55 2.82
CA SER A 125 -14.37 11.80 1.87
C SER A 125 -13.98 10.33 1.79
N THR A 126 -12.71 9.98 2.08
CA THR A 126 -12.18 8.62 1.99
C THR A 126 -12.68 7.72 3.11
N SER A 127 -12.74 6.44 2.84
CA SER A 127 -13.03 5.39 3.81
C SER A 127 -11.93 5.31 4.87
N LEU A 128 -10.68 5.50 4.46
CA LEU A 128 -9.52 5.50 5.34
C LEU A 128 -9.58 6.61 6.41
N SER A 129 -9.88 7.84 6.00
CA SER A 129 -9.99 8.98 6.94
C SER A 129 -11.08 8.75 7.99
N LYS A 130 -12.23 8.23 7.58
CA LYS A 130 -13.33 7.88 8.48
C LYS A 130 -12.92 6.81 9.50
N ALA A 131 -12.23 5.77 9.05
CA ALA A 131 -11.72 4.72 9.91
C ALA A 131 -10.71 5.26 10.95
N ILE A 132 -9.81 6.15 10.53
CA ILE A 132 -8.84 6.80 11.42
C ILE A 132 -9.56 7.65 12.48
N ALA A 133 -10.57 8.42 12.09
CA ALA A 133 -11.35 9.23 13.02
C ALA A 133 -12.02 8.35 14.08
N THR A 134 -12.74 7.29 13.67
CA THR A 134 -13.38 6.34 14.59
C THR A 134 -12.37 5.72 15.55
N ARG A 135 -11.24 5.23 15.04
CA ARG A 135 -10.20 4.62 15.88
C ARG A 135 -9.59 5.62 16.87
N THR A 136 -9.40 6.86 16.44
CA THR A 136 -8.88 7.92 17.32
C THR A 136 -9.85 8.22 18.47
N GLU A 137 -11.15 8.23 18.21
CA GLU A 137 -12.18 8.40 19.24
C GLU A 137 -12.20 7.22 20.23
N GLU A 138 -12.10 5.98 19.74
CA GLU A 138 -12.00 4.78 20.57
C GLU A 138 -10.77 4.80 21.49
N LEU A 139 -9.61 5.21 20.97
CA LEU A 139 -8.38 5.32 21.74
C LEU A 139 -8.51 6.40 22.81
N LYS A 140 -9.01 7.58 22.49
CA LYS A 140 -9.28 8.65 23.47
C LYS A 140 -10.25 8.19 24.55
N ALA A 141 -11.34 7.50 24.18
CA ALA A 141 -12.29 6.96 25.14
C ALA A 141 -11.65 5.91 26.06
N SER A 142 -10.66 5.16 25.59
CA SER A 142 -9.90 4.22 26.42
C SER A 142 -8.92 4.92 27.36
N GLU A 143 -8.28 6.00 26.93
CA GLU A 143 -7.39 6.84 27.75
C GLU A 143 -8.13 7.58 28.84
N LEU A 144 -9.33 8.09 28.58
CA LEU A 144 -10.19 8.75 29.56
C LEU A 144 -10.63 7.83 30.71
N LYS A 145 -10.50 6.50 30.54
CA LYS A 145 -10.73 5.53 31.62
C LYS A 145 -9.58 5.42 32.63
N VAL A 146 -8.42 5.98 32.29
CA VAL A 146 -7.28 6.04 33.20
C VAL A 146 -7.61 7.07 34.27
N LYS A 147 -7.65 6.64 35.55
CA LYS A 147 -7.94 7.54 36.66
C LYS A 147 -6.83 8.57 36.82
N SER A 148 -7.19 9.79 37.23
CA SER A 148 -6.25 10.90 37.45
C SER A 148 -5.16 10.63 38.49
N ASP A 149 -5.37 9.65 39.37
CA ASP A 149 -4.45 9.21 40.41
C ASP A 149 -3.62 7.97 40.00
N ASP A 150 -3.69 7.52 38.75
CA ASP A 150 -2.92 6.37 38.26
C ASP A 150 -1.42 6.70 38.24
N PRO A 151 -0.59 5.95 39.01
CA PRO A 151 0.88 6.15 39.01
C PRO A 151 1.55 6.04 37.64
N SER A 152 0.90 5.38 36.68
CA SER A 152 1.41 5.28 35.30
C SER A 152 1.47 6.62 34.54
N LEU A 153 0.73 7.64 35.03
CA LEU A 153 0.78 9.00 34.50
C LEU A 153 2.01 9.78 34.96
N LEU A 154 2.72 9.31 35.99
CA LEU A 154 3.93 9.95 36.49
C LEU A 154 5.07 9.69 35.51
N LYS A 155 5.49 10.75 34.82
CA LYS A 155 6.65 10.73 33.90
C LYS A 155 7.86 11.30 34.63
N LYS A 156 8.92 10.51 34.75
CA LYS A 156 10.21 11.01 35.24
C LYS A 156 10.97 11.61 34.05
N PHE A 157 11.65 12.73 34.25
CA PHE A 157 12.43 13.42 33.23
C PHE A 157 13.46 12.50 32.54
N GLY A 158 14.13 11.62 33.28
CA GLY A 158 15.10 10.67 32.72
C GLY A 158 14.50 9.51 31.92
N ASP A 159 13.18 9.36 31.86
CA ASP A 159 12.49 8.28 31.14
C ASP A 159 11.89 8.73 29.78
N GLU A 160 12.15 9.97 29.34
CA GLU A 160 11.55 10.53 28.13
C GLU A 160 11.90 9.73 26.88
N ASP A 161 13.15 9.38 26.68
CA ASP A 161 13.62 8.54 25.56
C ASP A 161 12.95 7.16 25.58
N ARG A 162 12.78 6.60 26.78
CA ARG A 162 12.10 5.31 26.97
C ARG A 162 10.62 5.38 26.61
N HIS A 163 9.96 6.48 26.92
CA HIS A 163 8.57 6.72 26.48
C HIS A 163 8.48 6.82 24.96
N LEU A 164 9.36 7.59 24.32
CA LEU A 164 9.39 7.71 22.88
C LEU A 164 9.64 6.36 22.18
N LEU A 165 10.57 5.57 22.69
CA LEU A 165 10.84 4.22 22.16
C LEU A 165 9.65 3.27 22.34
N SER A 166 8.86 3.45 23.42
CA SER A 166 7.69 2.61 23.65
C SER A 166 6.58 2.76 22.59
N GLU A 167 6.56 3.88 21.87
CA GLU A 167 5.54 4.27 20.90
C GLU A 167 5.96 4.02 19.44
N ARG A 168 7.18 3.49 19.21
CA ARG A 168 7.74 3.36 17.87
C ARG A 168 8.12 1.93 17.53
N SER A 169 8.17 1.68 16.21
CA SER A 169 8.87 0.55 15.61
C SER A 169 10.11 1.08 14.88
N ALA A 170 11.26 0.47 15.14
CA ALA A 170 12.51 0.83 14.49
C ALA A 170 12.81 -0.03 13.25
N GLY A 171 11.77 -0.55 12.59
CA GLY A 171 11.90 -1.46 11.45
C GLY A 171 11.71 -2.92 11.84
N SER A 172 10.81 -3.21 12.76
CA SER A 172 10.47 -4.58 13.13
C SER A 172 9.69 -5.29 12.02
N ILE A 173 9.92 -6.60 11.89
CA ILE A 173 9.28 -7.44 10.88
C ILE A 173 7.99 -8.01 11.44
N TYR A 174 6.89 -7.78 10.74
CA TYR A 174 5.58 -8.34 11.06
C TYR A 174 5.12 -9.30 9.97
N LYS A 175 4.40 -10.32 10.40
CA LYS A 175 3.66 -11.22 9.52
C LYS A 175 2.36 -10.55 9.09
N VAL A 176 2.08 -10.58 7.80
CA VAL A 176 0.87 -10.07 7.15
C VAL A 176 0.06 -11.25 6.67
N VAL A 177 -1.19 -11.31 7.05
CA VAL A 177 -2.17 -12.23 6.46
C VAL A 177 -2.67 -11.62 5.17
N VAL A 178 -2.63 -12.37 4.07
CA VAL A 178 -3.00 -11.89 2.73
C VAL A 178 -4.23 -12.63 2.22
N ASP A 179 -5.21 -11.89 1.76
CA ASP A 179 -6.33 -12.42 0.97
C ASP A 179 -5.84 -12.74 -0.46
N THR A 180 -5.49 -13.99 -0.69
CA THR A 180 -5.02 -14.47 -2.00
C THR A 180 -6.13 -14.65 -3.03
N THR A 181 -7.40 -14.46 -2.64
CA THR A 181 -8.53 -14.44 -3.57
C THR A 181 -8.67 -13.08 -4.25
N ASN A 182 -8.10 -12.03 -3.65
CA ASN A 182 -8.02 -10.72 -4.27
C ASN A 182 -6.85 -10.69 -5.27
N PRO A 183 -7.06 -10.19 -6.50
CA PRO A 183 -6.01 -10.14 -7.52
C PRO A 183 -4.73 -9.40 -7.10
N PHE A 184 -4.81 -8.39 -6.23
CA PHE A 184 -3.62 -7.71 -5.71
C PHE A 184 -2.78 -8.58 -4.78
N GLY A 185 -3.39 -9.58 -4.13
CA GLY A 185 -2.70 -10.57 -3.29
C GLY A 185 -2.11 -11.74 -4.07
N PHE A 186 -2.32 -11.81 -5.39
CA PHE A 186 -1.85 -12.92 -6.20
C PHE A 186 -0.32 -13.05 -6.16
N GLY A 187 0.18 -14.27 -5.92
CA GLY A 187 1.62 -14.56 -5.89
C GLY A 187 2.34 -14.22 -4.58
N LEU A 188 1.67 -13.59 -3.59
CA LEU A 188 2.27 -13.32 -2.28
C LEU A 188 2.20 -14.52 -1.31
N GLY A 189 1.32 -15.49 -1.57
CA GLY A 189 0.97 -16.51 -0.60
C GLY A 189 0.05 -15.97 0.50
N ARG A 190 -0.43 -16.87 1.38
CA ARG A 190 -1.34 -16.50 2.49
C ARG A 190 -0.63 -15.71 3.60
N GLU A 191 0.67 -15.82 3.69
CA GLU A 191 1.51 -15.12 4.65
C GLU A 191 2.60 -14.36 3.92
N TRP A 192 2.75 -13.11 4.24
CA TRP A 192 3.79 -12.24 3.74
C TRP A 192 4.45 -11.53 4.92
N PHE A 193 5.66 -11.01 4.75
CA PHE A 193 6.39 -10.32 5.79
C PHE A 193 6.72 -8.91 5.35
N VAL A 194 6.57 -7.94 6.25
CA VAL A 194 6.81 -6.54 5.98
C VAL A 194 7.64 -5.91 7.08
N MET A 195 8.54 -5.01 6.72
CA MET A 195 9.29 -4.21 7.67
C MET A 195 8.47 -3.00 8.08
N LYS A 196 7.92 -3.02 9.29
CA LYS A 196 7.04 -1.98 9.81
C LYS A 196 7.83 -0.81 10.39
N ARG A 197 7.69 0.37 9.76
CA ARG A 197 8.35 1.62 10.18
C ARG A 197 7.37 2.78 10.31
N THR A 198 6.22 2.67 9.69
CA THR A 198 5.25 3.74 9.58
C THR A 198 4.09 3.59 10.58
N GLN A 199 3.10 4.43 10.39
CA GLN A 199 1.90 4.43 11.22
C GLN A 199 1.06 3.16 11.03
N ALA A 200 0.28 2.85 12.06
CA ALA A 200 -0.69 1.77 12.05
C ALA A 200 -2.04 2.29 11.54
N TYR A 201 -2.44 1.88 10.37
CA TYR A 201 -3.73 2.25 9.77
C TYR A 201 -4.82 1.25 10.13
N PRO A 202 -6.05 1.70 10.47
CA PRO A 202 -7.18 0.81 10.70
C PRO A 202 -7.65 0.17 9.39
N PHE A 203 -8.51 -0.86 9.50
CA PHE A 203 -9.18 -1.44 8.36
C PHE A 203 -10.12 -0.44 7.68
N LEU A 204 -10.24 -0.56 6.36
CA LEU A 204 -11.19 0.21 5.58
C LEU A 204 -12.60 -0.31 5.83
N PRO A 205 -13.54 0.52 6.32
CA PRO A 205 -14.94 0.11 6.51
C PRO A 205 -15.69 -0.07 5.18
N ARG A 206 -15.20 0.59 4.12
CA ARG A 206 -15.66 0.41 2.74
C ARG A 206 -14.43 0.28 1.86
N GLY A 207 -14.32 -0.84 1.16
CA GLY A 207 -13.15 -1.19 0.35
C GLY A 207 -12.65 -2.60 0.68
N ASN A 208 -11.49 -2.93 0.14
CA ASN A 208 -10.88 -4.25 0.34
C ASN A 208 -9.72 -4.14 1.32
N ASN A 209 -9.73 -4.99 2.34
CA ASN A 209 -8.62 -5.17 3.27
C ASN A 209 -7.87 -6.44 2.85
N ILE A 210 -6.85 -6.26 2.02
CA ILE A 210 -6.19 -7.35 1.28
C ILE A 210 -5.05 -7.96 2.08
N GLY A 211 -4.26 -7.11 2.74
CA GLY A 211 -3.16 -7.54 3.60
C GLY A 211 -3.24 -6.84 4.94
N TYR A 212 -3.10 -7.60 6.03
CA TYR A 212 -3.28 -7.04 7.37
C TYR A 212 -2.50 -7.81 8.44
N ILE A 213 -2.19 -7.11 9.53
CA ILE A 213 -1.49 -7.65 10.69
C ILE A 213 -2.52 -8.03 11.76
N THR A 214 -2.49 -9.29 12.20
CA THR A 214 -3.36 -9.80 13.28
C THR A 214 -2.64 -9.90 14.62
N ASP A 215 -1.32 -10.06 14.59
CA ASP A 215 -0.50 -10.22 15.78
C ASP A 215 0.06 -8.89 16.28
N ASN A 216 0.16 -8.74 17.57
CA ASN A 216 0.73 -7.54 18.17
C ASN A 216 2.27 -7.61 18.33
N LYS A 217 2.85 -8.81 18.31
CA LYS A 217 4.29 -9.01 18.43
C LYS A 217 4.97 -9.13 17.08
N PRO A 218 6.12 -8.49 16.86
CA PRO A 218 6.91 -8.69 15.66
C PRO A 218 7.52 -10.10 15.63
N VAL A 219 7.73 -10.61 14.42
CA VAL A 219 8.48 -11.87 14.20
C VAL A 219 9.97 -11.65 14.46
N ALA A 220 10.47 -10.46 14.15
CA ALA A 220 11.86 -10.07 14.40
C ALA A 220 11.97 -8.55 14.58
N GLY A 221 13.04 -8.11 15.23
CA GLY A 221 13.30 -6.70 15.49
C GLY A 221 12.56 -6.19 16.74
N PHE A 222 12.73 -4.89 17.00
CA PHE A 222 12.17 -4.23 18.18
C PHE A 222 10.91 -3.42 17.81
N ALA A 223 9.86 -3.61 18.59
CA ALA A 223 8.67 -2.76 18.58
C ALA A 223 8.32 -2.38 20.03
N GLY A 224 8.09 -1.10 20.28
CA GLY A 224 7.72 -0.60 21.58
C GLY A 224 6.37 -1.17 22.06
N TYR A 225 6.21 -1.35 23.37
CA TYR A 225 5.01 -2.02 23.92
C TYR A 225 3.69 -1.28 23.62
N LYS A 226 3.72 0.05 23.56
CA LYS A 226 2.57 0.86 23.16
C LYS A 226 2.27 0.70 21.67
N TYR A 227 3.32 0.69 20.83
CA TYR A 227 3.19 0.42 19.41
C TYR A 227 2.59 -0.96 19.15
N GLN A 228 3.03 -1.99 19.89
CA GLN A 228 2.49 -3.34 19.77
C GLN A 228 0.97 -3.40 20.06
N LYS A 229 0.46 -2.56 20.98
CA LYS A 229 -0.98 -2.47 21.22
C LYS A 229 -1.75 -1.85 20.04
N LEU A 230 -1.10 -0.94 19.30
CA LEU A 230 -1.72 -0.24 18.18
C LEU A 230 -1.66 -1.03 16.87
N ILE A 231 -0.67 -1.91 16.70
CA ILE A 231 -0.43 -2.58 15.42
C ILE A 231 -1.38 -3.76 15.16
N LYS A 232 -1.98 -4.32 16.19
CA LYS A 232 -2.93 -5.42 16.04
C LYS A 232 -4.17 -4.99 15.26
N ASN A 233 -4.61 -5.83 14.32
CA ASN A 233 -5.74 -5.58 13.44
C ASN A 233 -5.57 -4.28 12.64
N THR A 234 -4.45 -4.17 11.94
CA THR A 234 -4.14 -3.01 11.11
C THR A 234 -3.91 -3.38 9.66
N LEU A 235 -4.26 -2.43 8.80
CA LEU A 235 -4.11 -2.52 7.36
C LEU A 235 -2.64 -2.45 6.96
N VAL A 236 -2.26 -3.27 5.98
CA VAL A 236 -0.99 -3.16 5.26
C VAL A 236 -1.24 -2.94 3.77
N ILE A 237 -2.21 -3.67 3.21
CA ILE A 237 -2.60 -3.56 1.80
C ILE A 237 -4.12 -3.39 1.76
N GLY A 238 -4.57 -2.32 1.14
CA GLY A 238 -6.01 -2.08 0.97
C GLY A 238 -6.31 -1.35 -0.31
N SER A 239 -7.56 -1.39 -0.74
CA SER A 239 -8.04 -0.58 -1.86
C SER A 239 -9.44 -0.07 -1.64
N GLU A 240 -9.75 1.10 -2.21
CA GLU A 240 -11.09 1.65 -2.25
C GLU A 240 -11.41 2.30 -3.60
N LYS A 241 -12.65 2.20 -4.02
CA LYS A 241 -13.14 2.86 -5.23
C LYS A 241 -13.21 4.37 -5.03
N THR A 242 -12.80 5.11 -6.05
CA THR A 242 -12.84 6.57 -6.08
C THR A 242 -13.37 7.02 -7.44
N GLY A 243 -14.66 7.33 -7.50
CA GLY A 243 -15.34 7.56 -8.78
C GLY A 243 -15.30 6.30 -9.65
N ASN A 244 -14.82 6.44 -10.89
CA ASN A 244 -14.66 5.33 -11.82
C ASN A 244 -13.34 4.55 -11.64
N GLY A 245 -12.40 5.08 -10.85
CA GLY A 245 -11.09 4.48 -10.62
C GLY A 245 -10.94 3.90 -9.21
N GLU A 246 -9.71 3.74 -8.79
CA GLU A 246 -9.36 3.05 -7.55
C GLU A 246 -8.11 3.65 -6.91
N VAL A 247 -8.11 3.73 -5.59
CA VAL A 247 -6.92 4.06 -4.80
C VAL A 247 -6.48 2.82 -4.03
N ILE A 248 -5.20 2.48 -4.14
CA ILE A 248 -4.59 1.34 -3.47
C ILE A 248 -3.59 1.87 -2.45
N TYR A 249 -3.70 1.38 -1.23
CA TYR A 249 -2.84 1.72 -0.11
C TYR A 249 -1.88 0.58 0.18
N ILE A 250 -0.58 0.87 0.17
CA ILE A 250 0.48 -0.04 0.62
C ILE A 250 1.23 0.69 1.73
N THR A 251 0.96 0.34 2.98
CA THR A 251 1.34 1.16 4.13
C THR A 251 2.83 1.18 4.43
N GLU A 252 3.57 0.23 3.90
CA GLU A 252 5.02 0.14 4.05
C GLU A 252 5.69 0.07 2.68
N ASP A 253 7.01 0.22 2.67
CA ASP A 253 7.82 0.01 1.48
C ASP A 253 7.88 -1.49 1.15
N PRO A 254 7.25 -1.96 0.05
CA PRO A 254 7.22 -3.37 -0.29
C PRO A 254 8.50 -3.88 -0.94
N TYR A 255 9.39 -2.95 -1.33
CA TYR A 255 10.61 -3.26 -2.10
C TYR A 255 11.87 -2.61 -1.50
N PHE A 256 11.87 -2.43 -0.20
CA PHE A 256 12.89 -1.72 0.56
C PHE A 256 14.32 -1.99 0.06
N ARG A 257 14.99 -0.93 -0.40
CA ARG A 257 16.36 -0.91 -0.93
C ARG A 257 16.60 -1.90 -2.08
N ALA A 258 15.60 -2.19 -2.90
CA ALA A 258 15.66 -3.22 -3.94
C ALA A 258 16.09 -4.61 -3.43
N TYR A 259 16.08 -4.78 -2.12
CA TYR A 259 16.52 -5.98 -1.40
C TYR A 259 15.31 -6.84 -0.98
N TRP A 260 14.20 -6.22 -0.57
CA TRP A 260 12.99 -6.90 -0.11
C TRP A 260 12.14 -7.41 -1.29
N LYS A 261 12.67 -8.40 -2.01
CA LYS A 261 12.14 -8.83 -3.32
C LYS A 261 10.77 -9.48 -3.28
N SER A 262 10.30 -9.95 -2.11
CA SER A 262 9.00 -10.59 -1.96
C SER A 262 7.81 -9.67 -2.26
N GLY A 263 7.98 -8.37 -2.15
CA GLY A 263 6.92 -7.39 -2.44
C GLY A 263 6.77 -6.99 -3.91
N ARG A 264 7.66 -7.47 -4.81
CA ARG A 264 7.57 -7.13 -6.24
C ARG A 264 6.24 -7.53 -6.86
N ALA A 265 5.79 -8.76 -6.58
CA ALA A 265 4.52 -9.26 -7.08
C ALA A 265 3.34 -8.37 -6.69
N LEU A 266 3.34 -7.84 -5.45
CA LEU A 266 2.33 -6.90 -5.00
C LEU A 266 2.28 -5.65 -5.87
N VAL A 267 3.44 -4.99 -6.09
CA VAL A 267 3.50 -3.76 -6.89
C VAL A 267 3.08 -4.04 -8.33
N TRP A 268 3.57 -5.13 -8.93
CA TRP A 268 3.19 -5.51 -10.30
C TRP A 268 1.69 -5.79 -10.44
N ASN A 269 1.09 -6.49 -9.46
CA ASN A 269 -0.35 -6.74 -9.47
C ASN A 269 -1.17 -5.44 -9.45
N THR A 270 -0.68 -4.40 -8.77
CA THR A 270 -1.39 -3.10 -8.76
C THR A 270 -1.37 -2.38 -10.09
N VAL A 271 -0.46 -2.74 -10.98
CA VAL A 271 -0.27 -2.11 -12.30
C VAL A 271 -0.98 -2.90 -13.41
N PHE A 272 -0.84 -4.22 -13.41
CA PHE A 272 -1.24 -5.07 -14.55
C PHE A 272 -2.63 -5.72 -14.43
N ARG A 273 -3.34 -5.42 -13.41
CA ARG A 273 -4.72 -5.92 -13.26
C ARG A 273 -5.71 -5.26 -14.22
#